data_aef31fb2463bc0aedde2ad4ee4127674
#
_entry.id   aef31fb2463bc0aedde2ad4ee4127674
#
_cell.length_a   1.000
_cell.length_b   1.000
_cell.length_c   1.000
_cell.angle_alpha   90.00
_cell.angle_beta   90.00
_cell.angle_gamma   90.00
#
_symmetry.space_group_name_H-M   'P 1'
#
loop_
_entity.id
_entity.type
_entity.pdbx_description
1 polymer ?
#
loop_
_entity_poly.entity_id
_entity_poly.type
_entity_poly.pdbx_seq_one_letter_code
_entity_poly.pdbx_strand_id
1 'polypeptide(L)'
;MANPIGIPGFVFPQNKNPSIAIFLSSLADSSIMLFLGGFVLAKACVKTGLDRFFANRIIRKFGVKSHQVLLGFMFTTGFISMWMSNTATTSMMIALSFPLLQILPEKEPFRKALILGIPFAANIGGVGTPIGSPPNIIAMGILRQQGIIIPFGTWMFFAVPLVVVLILFTWFLLLKLFPQKNSLDLVVEFQEPEGGAKSFSFRVTSIIFLGTVVLWFTENLHGVPAGVVALLPLILFPTFGILNEKDINSLDWSVLILITGGIGIGVGFQQSGMGPWFSGILRPITKPEYAISVLFFLCILTLLLSTFMSNTAATNLLVPFAFPLSEVLFPGSNAYLLEICFGIALAASLAMSLPVSTPPNAIAYSVGGFEIKDMICAGLPVGIFGLIVVLSTYFAFL
;
A
#
# COMPACT_ATOMS: atom_id res chain seq x y z
N MET A 1 -40.05 20.43 5.02
CA MET A 1 -39.24 19.27 5.44
C MET A 1 -38.19 19.76 6.39
N ALA A 2 -38.08 19.15 7.56
CA ALA A 2 -37.11 19.60 8.54
C ALA A 2 -35.70 19.23 8.07
N ASN A 3 -34.82 20.21 8.01
CA ASN A 3 -33.39 20.03 7.86
C ASN A 3 -32.78 19.94 9.27
N PRO A 4 -32.72 18.74 9.88
CA PRO A 4 -32.34 18.61 11.30
C PRO A 4 -30.89 18.96 11.56
N ILE A 5 -30.07 19.05 10.51
CA ILE A 5 -28.64 19.40 10.62
C ILE A 5 -28.39 20.89 10.32
N GLY A 6 -29.41 21.65 9.86
CA GLY A 6 -29.29 23.07 9.57
C GLY A 6 -28.34 23.41 8.40
N ILE A 7 -27.96 22.44 7.59
CA ILE A 7 -27.06 22.66 6.45
C ILE A 7 -27.87 23.18 5.26
N PRO A 8 -27.60 24.40 4.74
CA PRO A 8 -28.36 24.97 3.62
C PRO A 8 -28.30 24.06 2.39
N GLY A 9 -29.47 23.79 1.78
CA GLY A 9 -29.60 22.98 0.57
C GLY A 9 -29.49 21.45 0.78
N PHE A 10 -29.28 20.97 2.00
CA PHE A 10 -29.27 19.55 2.29
C PHE A 10 -30.68 19.02 2.50
N VAL A 11 -31.12 18.11 1.66
CA VAL A 11 -32.42 17.44 1.75
C VAL A 11 -32.18 15.95 1.98
N PHE A 12 -32.61 15.43 3.14
CA PHE A 12 -32.60 14.00 3.39
C PHE A 12 -33.49 13.29 2.35
N PRO A 13 -33.01 12.20 1.73
CA PRO A 13 -33.84 11.39 0.83
C PRO A 13 -35.13 10.98 1.57
N GLN A 14 -36.28 11.36 1.01
CA GLN A 14 -37.55 10.93 1.57
C GLN A 14 -37.67 9.42 1.42
N ASN A 15 -37.95 8.74 2.51
CA ASN A 15 -38.42 7.36 2.55
C ASN A 15 -37.42 6.20 2.60
N LYS A 16 -36.17 6.35 3.01
CA LYS A 16 -35.43 5.12 3.38
C LYS A 16 -34.54 5.42 4.57
N ASN A 17 -34.96 4.99 5.76
CA ASN A 17 -33.98 4.67 6.79
C ASN A 17 -33.13 3.54 6.21
N PRO A 18 -31.86 3.79 5.85
CA PRO A 18 -31.01 2.75 5.29
C PRO A 18 -30.93 1.63 6.32
N SER A 19 -31.19 0.40 5.90
CA SER A 19 -31.08 -0.75 6.79
C SER A 19 -29.67 -0.81 7.35
N ILE A 20 -29.51 -1.07 8.63
CA ILE A 20 -28.21 -1.30 9.26
C ILE A 20 -27.41 -2.39 8.51
N ALA A 21 -28.10 -3.32 7.86
CA ALA A 21 -27.50 -4.35 7.02
C ALA A 21 -26.66 -3.78 5.86
N ILE A 22 -27.02 -2.61 5.31
CA ILE A 22 -26.25 -1.96 4.23
C ILE A 22 -24.89 -1.51 4.74
N PHE A 23 -24.81 -1.00 5.96
CA PHE A 23 -23.55 -0.61 6.59
C PHE A 23 -22.73 -1.83 7.02
N LEU A 24 -23.39 -2.84 7.58
CA LEU A 24 -22.73 -4.08 7.99
C LEU A 24 -22.25 -4.91 6.80
N SER A 25 -22.85 -4.77 5.62
CA SER A 25 -22.36 -5.43 4.40
C SER A 25 -20.93 -5.03 4.03
N SER A 26 -20.47 -3.86 4.48
CA SER A 26 -19.07 -3.44 4.30
C SER A 26 -18.08 -4.40 5.00
N LEU A 27 -18.49 -5.11 6.08
CA LEU A 27 -17.66 -6.11 6.75
C LEU A 27 -17.39 -7.34 5.86
N ALA A 28 -18.34 -7.68 4.99
CA ALA A 28 -18.26 -8.82 4.07
C ALA A 28 -17.85 -8.39 2.64
N ASP A 29 -17.33 -7.17 2.47
CA ASP A 29 -16.86 -6.71 1.17
C ASP A 29 -15.72 -7.60 0.66
N SER A 30 -15.76 -7.92 -0.63
CA SER A 30 -14.75 -8.76 -1.28
C SER A 30 -13.33 -8.20 -1.14
N SER A 31 -13.19 -6.87 -1.04
CA SER A 31 -11.89 -6.21 -0.82
C SER A 31 -11.35 -6.50 0.58
N ILE A 32 -12.24 -6.55 1.60
CA ILE A 32 -11.85 -6.92 2.98
C ILE A 32 -11.41 -8.38 3.04
N MET A 33 -12.15 -9.29 2.37
CA MET A 33 -11.77 -10.72 2.31
C MET A 33 -10.44 -10.90 1.59
N LEU A 34 -10.20 -10.15 0.52
CA LEU A 34 -8.93 -10.14 -0.20
C LEU A 34 -7.76 -9.73 0.72
N PHE A 35 -7.96 -8.67 1.51
CA PHE A 35 -6.92 -8.17 2.41
C PHE A 35 -6.67 -9.11 3.59
N LEU A 36 -7.72 -9.70 4.16
CA LEU A 36 -7.62 -10.74 5.18
C LEU A 36 -6.81 -11.94 4.68
N GLY A 37 -7.11 -12.44 3.49
CA GLY A 37 -6.34 -13.52 2.87
C GLY A 37 -4.88 -13.15 2.64
N GLY A 38 -4.60 -11.91 2.26
CA GLY A 38 -3.25 -11.37 2.16
C GLY A 38 -2.50 -11.40 3.51
N PHE A 39 -3.15 -11.00 4.61
CA PHE A 39 -2.57 -11.07 5.96
C PHE A 39 -2.27 -12.52 6.37
N VAL A 40 -3.15 -13.45 6.09
CA VAL A 40 -2.96 -14.87 6.38
C VAL A 40 -1.80 -15.45 5.57
N LEU A 41 -1.70 -15.12 4.28
CA LEU A 41 -0.56 -15.49 3.44
C LEU A 41 0.76 -14.94 4.00
N ALA A 42 0.80 -13.65 4.31
CA ALA A 42 1.96 -12.99 4.89
C ALA A 42 2.38 -13.66 6.20
N LYS A 43 1.43 -13.95 7.10
CA LYS A 43 1.70 -14.62 8.38
C LYS A 43 2.31 -16.01 8.20
N ALA A 44 1.78 -16.78 7.25
CA ALA A 44 2.33 -18.10 6.93
C ALA A 44 3.75 -18.00 6.35
N CYS A 45 4.02 -17.03 5.47
CA CYS A 45 5.34 -16.78 4.91
C CYS A 45 6.37 -16.46 6.00
N VAL A 46 6.03 -15.56 6.94
CA VAL A 46 6.91 -15.22 8.08
C VAL A 46 7.16 -16.43 8.96
N LYS A 47 6.11 -17.18 9.30
CA LYS A 47 6.21 -18.32 10.21
C LYS A 47 7.06 -19.46 9.63
N THR A 48 7.02 -19.66 8.34
CA THR A 48 7.77 -20.73 7.65
C THR A 48 9.12 -20.27 7.10
N GLY A 49 9.46 -18.98 7.21
CA GLY A 49 10.70 -18.40 6.73
C GLY A 49 10.79 -18.25 5.21
N LEU A 50 9.66 -18.35 4.50
CA LEU A 50 9.59 -18.19 3.05
C LEU A 50 10.00 -16.77 2.62
N ASP A 51 9.64 -15.76 3.39
CA ASP A 51 10.03 -14.36 3.22
C ASP A 51 11.56 -14.18 3.26
N ARG A 52 12.22 -14.74 4.29
CA ARG A 52 13.69 -14.70 4.44
C ARG A 52 14.39 -15.47 3.33
N PHE A 53 13.83 -16.60 2.92
CA PHE A 53 14.36 -17.38 1.80
C PHE A 53 14.38 -16.56 0.51
N PHE A 54 13.27 -15.88 0.19
CA PHE A 54 13.21 -15.01 -0.99
C PHE A 54 14.17 -13.81 -0.84
N ALA A 55 14.20 -13.17 0.35
CA ALA A 55 15.10 -12.05 0.60
C ALA A 55 16.55 -12.44 0.32
N ASN A 56 17.03 -13.51 0.93
CA ASN A 56 18.41 -13.98 0.78
C ASN A 56 18.72 -14.33 -0.69
N ARG A 57 17.80 -15.00 -1.36
CA ARG A 57 18.02 -15.42 -2.75
C ARG A 57 18.06 -14.26 -3.74
N ILE A 58 17.26 -13.23 -3.51
CA ILE A 58 17.22 -12.06 -4.39
C ILE A 58 18.44 -11.20 -4.14
N ILE A 59 18.75 -10.84 -2.87
CA ILE A 59 19.87 -9.93 -2.56
C ILE A 59 21.21 -10.51 -3.07
N ARG A 60 21.43 -11.82 -2.93
CA ARG A 60 22.67 -12.49 -3.41
C ARG A 60 22.91 -12.30 -4.92
N LYS A 61 21.90 -11.92 -5.71
CA LYS A 61 22.05 -11.69 -7.16
C LYS A 61 22.57 -10.30 -7.53
N PHE A 62 22.59 -9.35 -6.59
CA PHE A 62 22.93 -7.96 -6.86
C PHE A 62 24.40 -7.67 -6.67
N GLY A 63 25.31 -8.37 -6.39
CA GLY A 63 26.74 -8.08 -6.26
C GLY A 63 27.10 -7.40 -4.94
N VAL A 64 28.37 -6.96 -4.84
CA VAL A 64 29.00 -6.52 -3.58
C VAL A 64 29.29 -5.00 -3.50
N LYS A 65 29.14 -4.28 -4.60
CA LYS A 65 29.36 -2.82 -4.60
C LYS A 65 28.19 -2.11 -3.90
N SER A 66 28.45 -1.02 -3.19
CA SER A 66 27.43 -0.29 -2.42
C SER A 66 26.13 0.02 -3.17
N HIS A 67 26.26 0.53 -4.41
CA HIS A 67 25.09 0.83 -5.24
C HIS A 67 24.28 -0.42 -5.60
N GLN A 68 24.94 -1.55 -5.82
CA GLN A 68 24.30 -2.83 -6.10
C GLN A 68 23.63 -3.39 -4.85
N VAL A 69 24.31 -3.34 -3.70
CA VAL A 69 23.77 -3.78 -2.42
C VAL A 69 22.54 -2.96 -2.04
N LEU A 70 22.61 -1.62 -2.15
CA LEU A 70 21.45 -0.76 -1.87
C LEU A 70 20.28 -1.11 -2.80
N LEU A 71 20.53 -1.26 -4.10
CA LEU A 71 19.51 -1.62 -5.07
C LEU A 71 18.91 -2.99 -4.75
N GLY A 72 19.76 -3.97 -4.39
CA GLY A 72 19.34 -5.31 -4.00
C GLY A 72 18.43 -5.29 -2.77
N PHE A 73 18.79 -4.53 -1.72
CA PHE A 73 17.95 -4.36 -0.55
C PHE A 73 16.64 -3.68 -0.89
N MET A 74 16.66 -2.60 -1.65
CA MET A 74 15.45 -1.86 -2.01
C MET A 74 14.52 -2.66 -2.92
N PHE A 75 15.04 -3.32 -3.95
CA PHE A 75 14.21 -4.18 -4.81
C PHE A 75 13.61 -5.35 -4.06
N THR A 76 14.41 -6.01 -3.21
CA THR A 76 13.93 -7.12 -2.38
C THR A 76 12.86 -6.66 -1.41
N THR A 77 13.10 -5.53 -0.73
CA THR A 77 12.13 -4.94 0.20
C THR A 77 10.83 -4.60 -0.54
N GLY A 78 10.92 -3.91 -1.68
CA GLY A 78 9.74 -3.55 -2.46
C GLY A 78 8.97 -4.78 -2.94
N PHE A 79 9.67 -5.80 -3.45
CA PHE A 79 9.05 -7.04 -3.91
C PHE A 79 8.32 -7.77 -2.77
N ILE A 80 8.96 -7.93 -1.61
CA ILE A 80 8.34 -8.62 -0.46
C ILE A 80 7.17 -7.80 0.08
N SER A 81 7.30 -6.47 0.13
CA SER A 81 6.26 -5.57 0.62
C SER A 81 5.00 -5.54 -0.26
N MET A 82 5.07 -6.02 -1.49
CA MET A 82 3.87 -6.25 -2.31
C MET A 82 2.95 -7.32 -1.72
N TRP A 83 3.49 -8.27 -0.96
CA TRP A 83 2.79 -9.47 -0.50
C TRP A 83 2.59 -9.51 1.02
N MET A 84 3.28 -8.62 1.73
CA MET A 84 3.31 -8.58 3.20
C MET A 84 3.13 -7.14 3.69
N SER A 85 2.83 -6.95 4.98
CA SER A 85 2.76 -5.59 5.53
C SER A 85 4.11 -4.89 5.42
N ASN A 86 4.09 -3.60 5.05
CA ASN A 86 5.28 -2.75 4.96
C ASN A 86 6.09 -2.77 6.27
N THR A 87 5.40 -2.81 7.41
CA THR A 87 5.99 -2.85 8.75
C THR A 87 6.80 -4.13 8.99
N ALA A 88 6.21 -5.30 8.72
CA ALA A 88 6.87 -6.59 8.88
C ALA A 88 8.07 -6.71 7.92
N THR A 89 7.89 -6.32 6.67
CA THR A 89 8.95 -6.30 5.65
C THR A 89 10.12 -5.42 6.09
N THR A 90 9.83 -4.20 6.56
CA THR A 90 10.87 -3.28 7.04
C THR A 90 11.64 -3.85 8.21
N SER A 91 10.94 -4.39 9.21
CA SER A 91 11.59 -5.00 10.40
C SER A 91 12.54 -6.13 10.01
N MET A 92 12.09 -7.02 9.12
CA MET A 92 12.89 -8.14 8.62
C MET A 92 14.11 -7.64 7.84
N MET A 93 13.91 -6.73 6.89
CA MET A 93 14.98 -6.25 6.03
C MET A 93 16.02 -5.40 6.76
N ILE A 94 15.60 -4.63 7.76
CA ILE A 94 16.53 -3.94 8.67
C ILE A 94 17.36 -4.97 9.45
N ALA A 95 16.74 -6.01 10.02
CA ALA A 95 17.47 -7.07 10.69
C ALA A 95 18.50 -7.74 9.77
N LEU A 96 18.14 -8.00 8.51
CA LEU A 96 19.05 -8.55 7.50
C LEU A 96 20.18 -7.57 7.12
N SER A 97 20.01 -6.27 7.33
CA SER A 97 21.04 -5.26 7.05
C SER A 97 22.06 -5.09 8.19
N PHE A 98 21.78 -5.57 9.40
CA PHE A 98 22.67 -5.38 10.55
C PHE A 98 24.13 -5.87 10.34
N PRO A 99 24.40 -7.04 9.74
CA PRO A 99 25.78 -7.44 9.48
C PRO A 99 26.54 -6.42 8.61
N LEU A 100 25.87 -5.84 7.61
CA LEU A 100 26.46 -4.78 6.76
C LEU A 100 26.69 -3.49 7.56
N LEU A 101 25.73 -3.12 8.40
CA LEU A 101 25.84 -1.93 9.25
C LEU A 101 26.98 -2.05 10.27
N GLN A 102 27.34 -3.27 10.71
CA GLN A 102 28.46 -3.50 11.60
C GLN A 102 29.84 -3.36 10.92
N ILE A 103 29.92 -3.74 9.65
CA ILE A 103 31.16 -3.63 8.86
C ILE A 103 31.44 -2.17 8.45
N LEU A 104 30.39 -1.40 8.19
CA LEU A 104 30.51 0.00 7.77
C LEU A 104 30.93 0.89 8.94
N PRO A 105 31.92 1.81 8.75
CA PRO A 105 32.28 2.80 9.76
C PRO A 105 31.07 3.61 10.24
N GLU A 106 31.02 3.98 11.54
CA GLU A 106 29.87 4.71 12.10
C GLU A 106 29.56 6.01 11.36
N LYS A 107 30.56 6.72 10.87
CA LYS A 107 30.44 7.99 10.14
C LYS A 107 30.27 7.82 8.63
N GLU A 108 30.13 6.59 8.12
CA GLU A 108 29.95 6.32 6.69
C GLU A 108 28.56 6.77 6.25
N PRO A 109 28.43 7.74 5.30
CA PRO A 109 27.14 8.24 4.87
C PRO A 109 26.24 7.16 4.27
N PHE A 110 26.82 6.16 3.61
CA PHE A 110 26.08 5.04 3.01
C PHE A 110 25.22 4.26 4.00
N ARG A 111 25.56 4.26 5.32
CA ARG A 111 24.69 3.68 6.38
C ARG A 111 23.30 4.31 6.34
N LYS A 112 23.22 5.65 6.17
CA LYS A 112 21.95 6.38 6.07
C LYS A 112 21.15 5.94 4.83
N ALA A 113 21.84 5.79 3.68
CA ALA A 113 21.21 5.31 2.46
C ALA A 113 20.58 3.92 2.65
N LEU A 114 21.30 3.00 3.28
CA LEU A 114 20.81 1.63 3.53
C LEU A 114 19.62 1.61 4.49
N ILE A 115 19.70 2.35 5.62
CA ILE A 115 18.64 2.37 6.64
C ILE A 115 17.38 3.07 6.08
N LEU A 116 17.52 4.19 5.34
CA LEU A 116 16.39 4.92 4.75
C LEU A 116 15.80 4.21 3.52
N GLY A 117 16.64 3.54 2.73
CA GLY A 117 16.22 2.84 1.52
C GLY A 117 15.23 1.71 1.80
N ILE A 118 15.36 1.02 2.94
CA ILE A 118 14.48 -0.08 3.33
C ILE A 118 13.03 0.38 3.56
N PRO A 119 12.71 1.31 4.49
CA PRO A 119 11.33 1.74 4.70
C PRO A 119 10.73 2.44 3.49
N PHE A 120 11.52 3.21 2.74
CA PHE A 120 11.04 3.86 1.52
C PHE A 120 10.66 2.81 0.46
N ALA A 121 11.52 1.80 0.26
CA ALA A 121 11.19 0.71 -0.66
C ALA A 121 10.00 -0.13 -0.18
N ALA A 122 9.80 -0.30 1.13
CA ALA A 122 8.63 -0.98 1.67
C ALA A 122 7.34 -0.21 1.38
N ASN A 123 7.32 1.10 1.65
CA ASN A 123 6.16 1.95 1.37
C ASN A 123 5.84 2.00 -0.13
N ILE A 124 6.85 2.18 -0.99
CA ILE A 124 6.71 2.16 -2.44
C ILE A 124 6.22 0.79 -2.92
N GLY A 125 6.84 -0.30 -2.44
CA GLY A 125 6.49 -1.66 -2.82
C GLY A 125 5.05 -2.03 -2.49
N GLY A 126 4.55 -1.57 -1.33
CA GLY A 126 3.17 -1.78 -0.89
C GLY A 126 2.11 -1.26 -1.87
N VAL A 127 2.46 -0.31 -2.74
CA VAL A 127 1.56 0.17 -3.81
C VAL A 127 1.35 -0.88 -4.91
N GLY A 128 2.32 -1.78 -5.11
CA GLY A 128 2.39 -2.68 -6.26
C GLY A 128 1.26 -3.70 -6.37
N THR A 129 0.60 -4.05 -5.27
CA THR A 129 -0.53 -5.00 -5.28
C THR A 129 -1.72 -4.46 -4.50
N PRO A 130 -2.93 -4.94 -4.74
CA PRO A 130 -4.11 -4.59 -3.93
C PRO A 130 -3.90 -4.81 -2.43
N ILE A 131 -3.24 -5.89 -2.04
CA ILE A 131 -3.04 -6.30 -0.64
C ILE A 131 -1.79 -5.71 0.02
N GLY A 132 -0.91 -5.05 -0.73
CA GLY A 132 0.36 -4.55 -0.19
C GLY A 132 0.21 -3.33 0.72
N SER A 133 -0.87 -2.54 0.56
CA SER A 133 -1.11 -1.36 1.39
C SER A 133 -2.61 -1.11 1.61
N PRO A 134 -3.04 -0.70 2.83
CA PRO A 134 -4.44 -0.39 3.12
C PRO A 134 -5.07 0.66 2.19
N PRO A 135 -4.40 1.75 1.79
CA PRO A 135 -4.93 2.70 0.81
C PRO A 135 -5.45 2.07 -0.47
N ASN A 136 -4.77 1.05 -0.99
CA ASN A 136 -5.15 0.39 -2.24
C ASN A 136 -6.53 -0.29 -2.10
N ILE A 137 -6.73 -1.03 -1.02
CA ILE A 137 -7.98 -1.73 -0.75
C ILE A 137 -9.14 -0.77 -0.50
N ILE A 138 -8.90 0.36 0.19
CA ILE A 138 -9.92 1.39 0.41
C ILE A 138 -10.37 1.98 -0.93
N ALA A 139 -9.43 2.34 -1.78
CA ALA A 139 -9.73 2.84 -3.12
C ALA A 139 -10.53 1.83 -3.95
N MET A 140 -10.11 0.56 -3.97
CA MET A 140 -10.82 -0.52 -4.66
C MET A 140 -12.22 -0.77 -4.09
N GLY A 141 -12.39 -0.69 -2.75
CA GLY A 141 -13.69 -0.84 -2.09
C GLY A 141 -14.69 0.25 -2.52
N ILE A 142 -14.25 1.51 -2.58
CA ILE A 142 -15.09 2.63 -3.04
C ILE A 142 -15.41 2.51 -4.53
N LEU A 143 -14.45 2.12 -5.38
CA LEU A 143 -14.70 1.87 -6.80
C LEU A 143 -15.72 0.74 -7.01
N ARG A 144 -15.61 -0.33 -6.22
CA ARG A 144 -16.57 -1.45 -6.27
C ARG A 144 -17.98 -1.03 -5.89
N GLN A 145 -18.16 -0.11 -4.94
CA GLN A 145 -19.47 0.45 -4.60
C GLN A 145 -20.13 1.17 -5.79
N GLN A 146 -19.32 1.68 -6.73
CA GLN A 146 -19.76 2.29 -7.96
C GLN A 146 -19.86 1.29 -9.14
N GLY A 147 -19.75 -0.02 -8.86
CA GLY A 147 -19.79 -1.05 -9.90
C GLY A 147 -18.48 -1.21 -10.68
N ILE A 148 -17.41 -0.51 -10.30
CA ILE A 148 -16.12 -0.60 -10.98
C ILE A 148 -15.29 -1.68 -10.28
N ILE A 149 -15.12 -2.81 -10.93
CA ILE A 149 -14.32 -3.94 -10.42
C ILE A 149 -12.97 -3.92 -11.11
N ILE A 150 -11.89 -3.79 -10.32
CA ILE A 150 -10.53 -3.85 -10.83
C ILE A 150 -9.98 -5.24 -10.49
N PRO A 151 -9.68 -6.09 -11.48
CA PRO A 151 -9.01 -7.37 -11.26
C PRO A 151 -7.62 -7.18 -10.62
N PHE A 152 -7.19 -8.15 -9.82
CA PHE A 152 -5.90 -8.11 -9.13
C PHE A 152 -4.72 -7.87 -10.10
N GLY A 153 -4.69 -8.62 -11.21
CA GLY A 153 -3.65 -8.48 -12.23
C GLY A 153 -3.67 -7.12 -12.93
N THR A 154 -4.85 -6.53 -13.12
CA THR A 154 -4.99 -5.19 -13.73
C THR A 154 -4.37 -4.11 -12.84
N TRP A 155 -4.63 -4.15 -11.52
CA TRP A 155 -3.96 -3.25 -10.58
C TRP A 155 -2.44 -3.35 -10.70
N MET A 156 -1.90 -4.57 -10.67
CA MET A 156 -0.46 -4.79 -10.75
C MET A 156 0.14 -4.32 -12.08
N PHE A 157 -0.58 -4.49 -13.18
CA PHE A 157 -0.12 -4.06 -14.50
C PHE A 157 0.20 -2.56 -14.54
N PHE A 158 -0.58 -1.73 -13.85
CA PHE A 158 -0.34 -0.29 -13.75
C PHE A 158 0.60 0.06 -12.58
N ALA A 159 0.44 -0.57 -11.44
CA ALA A 159 1.16 -0.19 -10.23
C ALA A 159 2.63 -0.67 -10.21
N VAL A 160 2.93 -1.87 -10.72
CA VAL A 160 4.31 -2.41 -10.67
C VAL A 160 5.31 -1.58 -11.48
N PRO A 161 5.02 -1.12 -12.71
CA PRO A 161 5.94 -0.19 -13.41
C PRO A 161 6.22 1.08 -12.62
N LEU A 162 5.18 1.66 -11.97
CA LEU A 162 5.34 2.85 -11.12
C LEU A 162 6.25 2.56 -9.92
N VAL A 163 6.06 1.41 -9.26
CA VAL A 163 6.92 0.96 -8.16
C VAL A 163 8.38 0.84 -8.61
N VAL A 164 8.63 0.25 -9.76
CA VAL A 164 10.00 0.13 -10.30
C VAL A 164 10.63 1.51 -10.55
N VAL A 165 9.90 2.41 -11.19
CA VAL A 165 10.37 3.79 -11.45
C VAL A 165 10.67 4.52 -10.14
N LEU A 166 9.78 4.42 -9.15
CA LEU A 166 9.94 5.07 -7.84
C LEU A 166 11.11 4.47 -7.03
N ILE A 167 11.30 3.15 -7.06
CA ILE A 167 12.46 2.51 -6.41
C ILE A 167 13.77 2.96 -7.06
N LEU A 168 13.84 2.99 -8.40
CA LEU A 168 15.05 3.43 -9.12
C LEU A 168 15.35 4.90 -8.85
N PHE A 169 14.36 5.77 -8.85
CA PHE A 169 14.53 7.18 -8.49
C PHE A 169 15.03 7.33 -7.05
N THR A 170 14.40 6.64 -6.10
CA THR A 170 14.77 6.68 -4.68
C THR A 170 16.19 6.14 -4.47
N TRP A 171 16.54 5.05 -5.10
CA TRP A 171 17.88 4.49 -5.09
C TRP A 171 18.93 5.50 -5.59
N PHE A 172 18.69 6.11 -6.75
CA PHE A 172 19.58 7.12 -7.30
C PHE A 172 19.73 8.34 -6.37
N LEU A 173 18.59 8.82 -5.83
CA LEU A 173 18.58 9.95 -4.89
C LEU A 173 19.36 9.65 -3.62
N LEU A 174 19.18 8.48 -3.02
CA LEU A 174 19.88 8.06 -1.79
C LEU A 174 21.40 7.94 -2.02
N LEU A 175 21.83 7.40 -3.16
CA LEU A 175 23.25 7.36 -3.51
C LEU A 175 23.85 8.74 -3.70
N LYS A 176 23.10 9.69 -4.22
CA LYS A 176 23.54 11.07 -4.40
C LYS A 176 23.61 11.84 -3.09
N LEU A 177 22.63 11.63 -2.19
CA LEU A 177 22.59 12.30 -0.88
C LEU A 177 23.58 11.70 0.12
N PHE A 178 23.77 10.38 0.09
CA PHE A 178 24.57 9.62 1.05
C PHE A 178 25.55 8.68 0.33
N PRO A 179 26.54 9.24 -0.40
CA PRO A 179 27.48 8.42 -1.17
C PRO A 179 28.39 7.61 -0.25
N GLN A 180 28.81 6.43 -0.71
CA GLN A 180 29.89 5.69 -0.06
C GLN A 180 31.21 6.42 -0.27
N LYS A 181 31.91 6.68 0.83
CA LYS A 181 33.23 7.32 0.81
C LYS A 181 34.38 6.32 0.77
N ASN A 182 34.20 5.18 1.42
CA ASN A 182 35.18 4.11 1.48
C ASN A 182 34.77 2.99 0.51
N SER A 183 35.65 2.64 -0.43
CA SER A 183 35.40 1.55 -1.39
C SER A 183 35.60 0.18 -0.72
N LEU A 184 34.65 -0.24 0.10
CA LEU A 184 34.61 -1.56 0.69
C LEU A 184 33.67 -2.43 -0.14
N ASP A 185 34.07 -3.63 -0.48
CA ASP A 185 33.17 -4.65 -1.01
C ASP A 185 32.31 -5.19 0.14
N LEU A 186 31.01 -5.07 -0.02
CA LEU A 186 30.02 -5.42 0.99
C LEU A 186 29.55 -6.87 0.76
N VAL A 187 30.29 -7.82 1.31
CA VAL A 187 29.90 -9.23 1.24
C VAL A 187 28.84 -9.50 2.31
N VAL A 188 27.66 -9.95 1.89
CA VAL A 188 26.55 -10.28 2.78
C VAL A 188 26.48 -11.80 2.95
N GLU A 189 26.83 -12.27 4.14
CA GLU A 189 26.59 -13.65 4.54
C GLU A 189 25.23 -13.73 5.25
N PHE A 190 24.26 -14.38 4.63
CA PHE A 190 22.95 -14.62 5.22
C PHE A 190 22.91 -16.01 5.84
N GLN A 191 22.44 -16.10 7.07
CA GLN A 191 22.08 -17.37 7.69
C GLN A 191 20.85 -17.95 6.99
N GLU A 192 20.91 -19.22 6.62
CA GLU A 192 19.73 -19.91 6.11
C GLU A 192 18.70 -20.09 7.23
N PRO A 193 17.38 -20.02 6.92
CA PRO A 193 16.35 -20.28 7.91
C PRO A 193 16.52 -21.65 8.55
N GLU A 194 16.35 -21.75 9.88
CA GLU A 194 16.33 -23.02 10.59
C GLU A 194 15.26 -23.95 9.99
N GLY A 195 15.68 -25.17 9.59
CA GLY A 195 14.81 -26.16 8.94
C GLY A 195 14.87 -26.15 7.41
N GLY A 196 15.37 -25.08 6.77
CA GLY A 196 15.61 -24.99 5.32
C GLY A 196 14.39 -25.21 4.44
N ALA A 197 14.57 -25.08 3.12
CA ALA A 197 13.54 -25.27 2.07
C ALA A 197 12.97 -26.72 1.99
N LYS A 198 13.44 -27.65 2.80
CA LYS A 198 13.03 -29.06 2.83
C LYS A 198 11.88 -29.34 3.82
N SER A 199 11.56 -28.41 4.73
CA SER A 199 10.49 -28.58 5.71
C SER A 199 9.14 -28.77 5.01
N PHE A 200 8.27 -29.64 5.54
CA PHE A 200 6.90 -29.84 5.05
C PHE A 200 6.13 -28.52 5.03
N SER A 201 6.17 -27.77 6.14
CA SER A 201 5.48 -26.47 6.26
C SER A 201 5.95 -25.46 5.21
N PHE A 202 7.25 -25.38 4.94
CA PHE A 202 7.80 -24.49 3.90
C PHE A 202 7.25 -24.86 2.51
N ARG A 203 7.26 -26.15 2.15
CA ARG A 203 6.77 -26.61 0.84
C ARG A 203 5.28 -26.33 0.67
N VAL A 204 4.48 -26.66 1.69
CA VAL A 204 3.03 -26.44 1.64
C VAL A 204 2.73 -24.93 1.56
N THR A 205 3.41 -24.10 2.35
CA THR A 205 3.28 -22.63 2.26
C THR A 205 3.62 -22.12 0.87
N SER A 206 4.71 -22.60 0.28
CA SER A 206 5.13 -22.21 -1.07
C SER A 206 4.08 -22.58 -2.12
N ILE A 207 3.48 -23.77 -2.03
CA ILE A 207 2.44 -24.24 -2.96
C ILE A 207 1.16 -23.40 -2.80
N ILE A 208 0.70 -23.17 -1.57
CA ILE A 208 -0.50 -22.38 -1.31
C ILE A 208 -0.29 -20.93 -1.74
N PHE A 209 0.86 -20.34 -1.42
CA PHE A 209 1.21 -18.98 -1.82
C PHE A 209 1.20 -18.84 -3.34
N LEU A 210 1.97 -19.69 -4.03
CA LEU A 210 2.06 -19.63 -5.49
C LEU A 210 0.71 -19.90 -6.15
N GLY A 211 -0.04 -20.92 -5.68
CA GLY A 211 -1.37 -21.25 -6.18
C GLY A 211 -2.35 -20.09 -6.02
N THR A 212 -2.37 -19.43 -4.86
CA THR A 212 -3.24 -18.26 -4.61
C THR A 212 -2.87 -17.12 -5.55
N VAL A 213 -1.58 -16.82 -5.70
CA VAL A 213 -1.09 -15.76 -6.59
C VAL A 213 -1.46 -16.06 -8.05
N VAL A 214 -1.26 -17.28 -8.52
CA VAL A 214 -1.66 -17.69 -9.88
C VAL A 214 -3.16 -17.51 -10.08
N LEU A 215 -3.99 -17.92 -9.12
CA LEU A 215 -5.44 -17.74 -9.20
C LEU A 215 -5.83 -16.26 -9.23
N TRP A 216 -5.16 -15.39 -8.48
CA TRP A 216 -5.41 -13.93 -8.55
C TRP A 216 -5.07 -13.35 -9.93
N PHE A 217 -3.97 -13.81 -10.56
CA PHE A 217 -3.61 -13.35 -11.91
C PHE A 217 -4.53 -13.90 -13.01
N THR A 218 -5.11 -15.05 -12.78
CA THR A 218 -5.99 -15.72 -13.76
C THR A 218 -7.48 -15.49 -13.49
N GLU A 219 -7.83 -14.52 -12.63
CA GLU A 219 -9.21 -14.14 -12.31
C GLU A 219 -10.09 -13.99 -13.56
N ASN A 220 -9.57 -13.33 -14.61
CA ASN A 220 -10.28 -13.15 -15.87
C ASN A 220 -10.53 -14.44 -16.65
N LEU A 221 -9.79 -15.52 -16.38
CA LEU A 221 -9.95 -16.82 -17.06
C LEU A 221 -10.99 -17.72 -16.39
N HIS A 222 -11.01 -17.74 -15.05
CA HIS A 222 -11.92 -18.63 -14.29
C HIS A 222 -13.12 -17.90 -13.68
N GLY A 223 -13.14 -16.55 -13.70
CA GLY A 223 -14.27 -15.75 -13.23
C GLY A 223 -14.50 -15.75 -11.70
N VAL A 224 -13.60 -16.36 -10.91
CA VAL A 224 -13.72 -16.37 -9.44
C VAL A 224 -13.08 -15.08 -8.88
N PRO A 225 -13.84 -14.23 -8.16
CA PRO A 225 -13.31 -12.97 -7.64
C PRO A 225 -12.12 -13.18 -6.69
N ALA A 226 -11.13 -12.29 -6.74
CA ALA A 226 -9.93 -12.37 -5.92
C ALA A 226 -10.21 -12.50 -4.42
N GLY A 227 -11.29 -11.87 -3.90
CA GLY A 227 -11.70 -11.99 -2.50
C GLY A 227 -12.18 -13.41 -2.13
N VAL A 228 -12.76 -14.15 -3.07
CA VAL A 228 -13.14 -15.56 -2.86
C VAL A 228 -11.90 -16.44 -2.87
N VAL A 229 -10.99 -16.24 -3.83
CA VAL A 229 -9.70 -16.93 -3.86
C VAL A 229 -8.91 -16.73 -2.57
N ALA A 230 -9.00 -15.55 -1.98
CA ALA A 230 -8.33 -15.21 -0.72
C ALA A 230 -8.80 -16.04 0.49
N LEU A 231 -9.94 -16.73 0.41
CA LEU A 231 -10.39 -17.66 1.44
C LEU A 231 -9.58 -18.97 1.44
N LEU A 232 -8.95 -19.33 0.32
CA LEU A 232 -8.15 -20.57 0.23
C LEU A 232 -7.03 -20.61 1.28
N PRO A 233 -6.13 -19.62 1.40
CA PRO A 233 -5.11 -19.61 2.44
C PRO A 233 -5.70 -19.60 3.85
N LEU A 234 -6.85 -18.92 4.08
CA LEU A 234 -7.51 -18.88 5.37
C LEU A 234 -7.98 -20.28 5.82
N ILE A 235 -8.40 -21.13 4.89
CA ILE A 235 -8.84 -22.51 5.16
C ILE A 235 -7.63 -23.46 5.19
N LEU A 236 -6.76 -23.39 4.20
CA LEU A 236 -5.71 -24.41 4.00
C LEU A 236 -4.61 -24.32 5.07
N PHE A 237 -4.16 -23.14 5.48
CA PHE A 237 -3.07 -23.06 6.45
C PHE A 237 -3.42 -23.62 7.83
N PRO A 238 -4.61 -23.37 8.41
CA PRO A 238 -5.01 -24.07 9.63
C PRO A 238 -5.21 -25.58 9.42
N THR A 239 -5.79 -26.00 8.29
CA THR A 239 -6.02 -27.42 7.98
C THR A 239 -4.71 -28.21 7.92
N PHE A 240 -3.65 -27.64 7.38
CA PHE A 240 -2.30 -28.24 7.35
C PHE A 240 -1.49 -27.98 8.63
N GLY A 241 -2.09 -27.36 9.67
CA GLY A 241 -1.42 -27.08 10.94
C GLY A 241 -0.28 -26.04 10.85
N ILE A 242 -0.23 -25.25 9.76
CA ILE A 242 0.78 -24.21 9.56
C ILE A 242 0.48 -23.00 10.42
N LEU A 243 -0.77 -22.55 10.42
CA LEU A 243 -1.26 -21.48 11.30
C LEU A 243 -2.18 -22.04 12.36
N ASN A 244 -2.10 -21.50 13.56
CA ASN A 244 -2.96 -21.83 14.69
C ASN A 244 -3.77 -20.60 15.14
N GLU A 245 -4.62 -20.78 16.16
CA GLU A 245 -5.46 -19.72 16.72
C GLU A 245 -4.65 -18.48 17.14
N LYS A 246 -3.47 -18.67 17.75
CA LYS A 246 -2.62 -17.53 18.17
C LYS A 246 -2.11 -16.74 16.98
N ASP A 247 -1.80 -17.41 15.87
CA ASP A 247 -1.37 -16.76 14.64
C ASP A 247 -2.49 -15.91 14.04
N ILE A 248 -3.72 -16.43 14.01
CA ILE A 248 -4.90 -15.73 13.51
C ILE A 248 -5.24 -14.53 14.42
N ASN A 249 -5.19 -14.73 15.74
CA ASN A 249 -5.46 -13.65 16.71
C ASN A 249 -4.40 -12.52 16.64
N SER A 250 -3.20 -12.82 16.16
CA SER A 250 -2.11 -11.85 15.99
C SER A 250 -2.14 -11.08 14.66
N LEU A 251 -3.14 -11.30 13.80
CA LEU A 251 -3.32 -10.50 12.60
C LEU A 251 -3.71 -9.05 12.95
N ASP A 252 -3.44 -8.11 12.05
CA ASP A 252 -3.74 -6.68 12.25
C ASP A 252 -5.24 -6.39 12.07
N TRP A 253 -6.07 -6.93 12.97
CA TRP A 253 -7.54 -6.75 12.96
C TRP A 253 -7.96 -5.29 13.01
N SER A 254 -7.17 -4.44 13.69
CA SER A 254 -7.42 -2.99 13.75
C SER A 254 -7.40 -2.35 12.36
N VAL A 255 -6.52 -2.80 11.49
CA VAL A 255 -6.44 -2.30 10.09
C VAL A 255 -7.66 -2.75 9.31
N LEU A 256 -8.10 -4.02 9.44
CA LEU A 256 -9.31 -4.52 8.78
C LEU A 256 -10.56 -3.74 9.21
N ILE A 257 -10.71 -3.48 10.52
CA ILE A 257 -11.83 -2.69 11.06
C ILE A 257 -11.77 -1.25 10.52
N LEU A 258 -10.59 -0.65 10.47
CA LEU A 258 -10.41 0.72 9.96
C LEU A 258 -10.74 0.82 8.46
N ILE A 259 -10.35 -0.17 7.65
CA ILE A 259 -10.70 -0.25 6.22
C ILE A 259 -12.22 -0.41 6.07
N THR A 260 -12.82 -1.32 6.83
CA THR A 260 -14.28 -1.53 6.85
C THR A 260 -15.03 -0.23 7.19
N GLY A 261 -14.53 0.50 8.19
CA GLY A 261 -15.07 1.81 8.56
C GLY A 261 -15.01 2.81 7.40
N GLY A 262 -13.89 2.86 6.69
CA GLY A 262 -13.71 3.73 5.52
C GLY A 262 -14.69 3.40 4.38
N ILE A 263 -14.82 2.10 4.04
CA ILE A 263 -15.81 1.65 3.06
C ILE A 263 -17.23 1.98 3.54
N GLY A 264 -17.53 1.77 4.84
CA GLY A 264 -18.80 2.11 5.45
C GLY A 264 -19.13 3.61 5.42
N ILE A 265 -18.12 4.50 5.57
CA ILE A 265 -18.29 5.94 5.38
C ILE A 265 -18.70 6.25 3.94
N GLY A 266 -18.08 5.59 2.94
CA GLY A 266 -18.46 5.72 1.54
C GLY A 266 -19.94 5.36 1.30
N VAL A 267 -20.40 4.23 1.87
CA VAL A 267 -21.81 3.83 1.84
C VAL A 267 -22.70 4.88 2.50
N GLY A 268 -22.30 5.38 3.69
CA GLY A 268 -23.01 6.44 4.40
C GLY A 268 -23.14 7.72 3.58
N PHE A 269 -22.08 8.11 2.91
CA PHE A 269 -22.04 9.29 2.06
C PHE A 269 -23.02 9.20 0.89
N GLN A 270 -23.15 8.01 0.27
CA GLN A 270 -24.11 7.76 -0.80
C GLN A 270 -25.55 7.70 -0.28
N GLN A 271 -25.79 6.95 0.79
CA GLN A 271 -27.14 6.72 1.31
C GLN A 271 -27.75 7.97 1.97
N SER A 272 -26.93 8.84 2.52
CA SER A 272 -27.37 10.10 3.15
C SER A 272 -27.76 11.20 2.17
N GLY A 273 -27.42 11.06 0.86
CA GLY A 273 -27.58 12.13 -0.12
C GLY A 273 -26.52 13.23 -0.02
N MET A 274 -25.49 13.05 0.81
CA MET A 274 -24.37 14.01 0.93
C MET A 274 -23.59 14.12 -0.39
N GLY A 275 -23.47 13.03 -1.14
CA GLY A 275 -22.79 13.05 -2.45
C GLY A 275 -23.43 14.05 -3.42
N PRO A 276 -24.71 13.91 -3.77
CA PRO A 276 -25.43 14.87 -4.61
C PRO A 276 -25.44 16.31 -4.07
N TRP A 277 -25.56 16.48 -2.75
CA TRP A 277 -25.50 17.80 -2.11
C TRP A 277 -24.12 18.46 -2.32
N PHE A 278 -23.05 17.72 -2.04
CA PHE A 278 -21.68 18.18 -2.21
C PHE A 278 -21.38 18.52 -3.68
N SER A 279 -21.84 17.66 -4.61
CA SER A 279 -21.76 17.92 -6.05
C SER A 279 -22.51 19.19 -6.45
N GLY A 280 -23.69 19.45 -5.86
CA GLY A 280 -24.46 20.66 -6.09
C GLY A 280 -23.73 21.95 -5.68
N ILE A 281 -22.99 21.93 -4.57
CA ILE A 281 -22.17 23.06 -4.10
C ILE A 281 -20.98 23.29 -5.02
N LEU A 282 -20.34 22.23 -5.50
CA LEU A 282 -19.12 22.33 -6.31
C LEU A 282 -19.41 22.71 -7.77
N ARG A 283 -20.53 22.26 -8.34
CA ARG A 283 -20.88 22.47 -9.75
C ARG A 283 -20.76 23.92 -10.23
N PRO A 284 -21.18 24.95 -9.47
CA PRO A 284 -21.05 26.35 -9.92
C PRO A 284 -19.62 26.87 -10.01
N ILE A 285 -18.69 26.26 -9.25
CA ILE A 285 -17.30 26.72 -9.10
C ILE A 285 -16.27 25.81 -9.77
N THR A 286 -16.71 24.65 -10.28
CA THR A 286 -15.81 23.63 -10.83
C THR A 286 -16.17 23.36 -12.28
N LYS A 287 -15.18 23.42 -13.17
CA LYS A 287 -15.31 23.12 -14.62
C LYS A 287 -14.45 21.92 -14.99
N PRO A 288 -14.80 21.16 -16.05
CA PRO A 288 -13.97 20.04 -16.54
C PRO A 288 -12.50 20.41 -16.80
N GLU A 289 -12.24 21.64 -17.21
CA GLU A 289 -10.89 22.18 -17.42
C GLU A 289 -10.02 22.15 -16.16
N TYR A 290 -10.62 22.09 -14.97
CA TYR A 290 -9.92 22.03 -13.69
C TYR A 290 -9.64 20.61 -13.19
N ALA A 291 -9.99 19.58 -13.95
CA ALA A 291 -9.88 18.19 -13.52
C ALA A 291 -8.47 17.81 -13.06
N ILE A 292 -7.46 18.13 -13.86
CA ILE A 292 -6.04 17.92 -13.50
C ILE A 292 -5.66 18.68 -12.22
N SER A 293 -6.12 19.92 -12.10
CA SER A 293 -5.82 20.76 -10.91
C SER A 293 -6.48 20.23 -9.66
N VAL A 294 -7.70 19.69 -9.77
CA VAL A 294 -8.42 19.04 -8.66
C VAL A 294 -7.73 17.74 -8.27
N LEU A 295 -7.34 16.90 -9.21
CA LEU A 295 -6.58 15.68 -8.94
C LEU A 295 -5.25 16.02 -8.26
N PHE A 296 -4.51 16.99 -8.78
CA PHE A 296 -3.25 17.45 -8.20
C PHE A 296 -3.43 17.97 -6.77
N PHE A 297 -4.44 18.80 -6.53
CA PHE A 297 -4.78 19.29 -5.21
C PHE A 297 -5.10 18.16 -4.23
N LEU A 298 -5.91 17.19 -4.64
CA LEU A 298 -6.24 16.02 -3.82
C LEU A 298 -5.01 15.17 -3.49
N CYS A 299 -4.14 14.95 -4.47
CA CYS A 299 -2.91 14.19 -4.25
C CYS A 299 -1.95 14.91 -3.30
N ILE A 300 -1.77 16.23 -3.45
CA ILE A 300 -0.97 17.05 -2.50
C ILE A 300 -1.59 17.02 -1.11
N LEU A 301 -2.89 17.25 -1.01
CA LEU A 301 -3.60 17.24 0.26
C LEU A 301 -3.46 15.87 0.94
N THR A 302 -3.60 14.80 0.17
CA THR A 302 -3.41 13.43 0.67
C THR A 302 -1.99 13.20 1.18
N LEU A 303 -0.98 13.59 0.40
CA LEU A 303 0.43 13.48 0.79
C LEU A 303 0.72 14.25 2.08
N LEU A 304 0.20 15.49 2.19
CA LEU A 304 0.37 16.32 3.38
C LEU A 304 -0.32 15.70 4.59
N LEU A 305 -1.59 15.31 4.48
CA LEU A 305 -2.31 14.68 5.58
C LEU A 305 -1.64 13.38 6.01
N SER A 306 -1.27 12.53 5.05
CA SER A 306 -0.61 11.25 5.30
C SER A 306 0.78 11.40 5.94
N THR A 307 1.43 12.56 5.79
CA THR A 307 2.70 12.85 6.46
C THR A 307 2.53 12.98 7.99
N PHE A 308 1.36 13.45 8.46
CA PHE A 308 1.07 13.68 9.88
C PHE A 308 0.11 12.67 10.50
N MET A 309 -0.60 11.89 9.69
CA MET A 309 -1.52 10.84 10.13
C MET A 309 -1.24 9.56 9.35
N SER A 310 -1.87 8.42 9.73
CA SER A 310 -1.64 7.17 9.00
C SER A 310 -2.16 7.25 7.56
N ASN A 311 -1.47 6.58 6.62
CA ASN A 311 -1.88 6.48 5.21
C ASN A 311 -3.34 6.01 5.07
N THR A 312 -3.73 5.04 5.91
CA THR A 312 -5.11 4.51 5.96
C THR A 312 -6.12 5.57 6.35
N ALA A 313 -5.80 6.38 7.38
CA ALA A 313 -6.70 7.44 7.85
C ALA A 313 -6.85 8.56 6.81
N ALA A 314 -5.76 9.00 6.19
CA ALA A 314 -5.80 10.00 5.13
C ALA A 314 -6.63 9.53 3.93
N THR A 315 -6.48 8.27 3.53
CA THR A 315 -7.24 7.66 2.43
C THR A 315 -8.72 7.55 2.78
N ASN A 316 -9.06 7.04 3.97
CA ASN A 316 -10.45 6.94 4.44
C ASN A 316 -11.16 8.30 4.50
N LEU A 317 -10.41 9.36 4.80
CA LEU A 317 -10.96 10.72 4.84
C LEU A 317 -11.25 11.25 3.44
N LEU A 318 -10.38 11.01 2.46
CA LEU A 318 -10.44 11.70 1.17
C LEU A 318 -11.13 10.88 0.04
N VAL A 319 -10.97 9.55 0.02
CA VAL A 319 -11.55 8.73 -1.06
C VAL A 319 -13.08 8.81 -1.16
N PRO A 320 -13.88 8.94 -0.08
CA PRO A 320 -15.33 9.12 -0.20
C PRO A 320 -15.75 10.35 -1.03
N PHE A 321 -14.90 11.37 -1.13
CA PHE A 321 -15.16 12.54 -1.95
C PHE A 321 -14.86 12.34 -3.44
N ALA A 322 -14.19 11.23 -3.80
CA ALA A 322 -13.81 10.96 -5.19
C ALA A 322 -15.04 10.86 -6.13
N PHE A 323 -16.09 10.14 -5.69
CA PHE A 323 -17.29 9.96 -6.51
C PHE A 323 -18.04 11.29 -6.77
N PRO A 324 -18.41 12.10 -5.76
CA PRO A 324 -19.07 13.39 -5.99
C PRO A 324 -18.23 14.33 -6.85
N LEU A 325 -16.91 14.34 -6.70
CA LEU A 325 -16.02 15.17 -7.52
C LEU A 325 -15.98 14.70 -8.97
N SER A 326 -15.92 13.39 -9.19
CA SER A 326 -15.99 12.81 -10.54
C SER A 326 -17.31 13.17 -11.22
N GLU A 327 -18.44 13.05 -10.53
CA GLU A 327 -19.77 13.38 -11.05
C GLU A 327 -19.95 14.87 -11.40
N VAL A 328 -19.21 15.76 -10.73
CA VAL A 328 -19.23 17.20 -11.05
C VAL A 328 -18.42 17.51 -12.29
N LEU A 329 -17.22 16.92 -12.40
CA LEU A 329 -16.27 17.23 -13.46
C LEU A 329 -16.56 16.46 -14.75
N PHE A 330 -16.85 15.17 -14.61
CA PHE A 330 -17.14 14.27 -15.72
C PHE A 330 -18.28 13.32 -15.36
N PRO A 331 -19.56 13.77 -15.47
CA PRO A 331 -20.70 12.95 -15.10
C PRO A 331 -20.69 11.58 -15.80
N GLY A 332 -20.77 10.51 -15.03
CA GLY A 332 -20.77 9.13 -15.53
C GLY A 332 -19.40 8.61 -16.01
N SER A 333 -18.30 9.34 -15.80
CA SER A 333 -16.98 8.88 -16.19
C SER A 333 -16.35 7.98 -15.13
N ASN A 334 -16.30 6.70 -15.41
CA ASN A 334 -15.58 5.73 -14.57
C ASN A 334 -14.06 5.95 -14.59
N ALA A 335 -13.51 6.45 -15.70
CA ALA A 335 -12.08 6.68 -15.85
C ALA A 335 -11.57 7.72 -14.83
N TYR A 336 -12.22 8.89 -14.75
CA TYR A 336 -11.79 9.94 -13.83
C TYR A 336 -11.98 9.57 -12.35
N LEU A 337 -13.04 8.82 -12.02
CA LEU A 337 -13.22 8.28 -10.68
C LEU A 337 -12.09 7.32 -10.28
N LEU A 338 -11.69 6.45 -11.22
CA LEU A 338 -10.57 5.54 -11.03
C LEU A 338 -9.28 6.31 -10.77
N GLU A 339 -9.01 7.37 -11.52
CA GLU A 339 -7.82 8.20 -11.37
C GLU A 339 -7.77 8.90 -10.02
N ILE A 340 -8.87 9.49 -9.54
CA ILE A 340 -8.92 10.11 -8.21
C ILE A 340 -8.63 9.07 -7.14
N CYS A 341 -9.30 7.93 -7.18
CA CYS A 341 -9.12 6.87 -6.18
C CYS A 341 -7.69 6.31 -6.18
N PHE A 342 -7.14 6.05 -7.36
CA PHE A 342 -5.76 5.58 -7.54
C PHE A 342 -4.76 6.64 -7.10
N GLY A 343 -4.96 7.89 -7.49
CA GLY A 343 -4.13 9.03 -7.11
C GLY A 343 -4.04 9.24 -5.60
N ILE A 344 -5.18 9.19 -4.90
CA ILE A 344 -5.25 9.29 -3.43
C ILE A 344 -4.51 8.10 -2.78
N ALA A 345 -4.73 6.87 -3.23
CA ALA A 345 -4.10 5.68 -2.66
C ALA A 345 -2.56 5.72 -2.80
N LEU A 346 -2.08 6.12 -3.98
CA LEU A 346 -0.65 6.29 -4.23
C LEU A 346 -0.06 7.42 -3.41
N ALA A 347 -0.67 8.60 -3.44
CA ALA A 347 -0.19 9.77 -2.71
C ALA A 347 -0.10 9.51 -1.20
N ALA A 348 -1.07 8.78 -0.62
CA ALA A 348 -1.04 8.38 0.78
C ALA A 348 0.18 7.49 1.08
N SER A 349 0.50 6.53 0.21
CA SER A 349 1.61 5.60 0.39
C SER A 349 2.99 6.24 0.20
N LEU A 350 3.06 7.42 -0.46
CA LEU A 350 4.30 8.16 -0.72
C LEU A 350 4.68 9.15 0.39
N ALA A 351 3.88 9.27 1.45
CA ALA A 351 4.16 10.08 2.61
C ALA A 351 5.23 9.42 3.49
N MET A 352 6.50 9.71 3.22
CA MET A 352 7.64 9.09 3.90
C MET A 352 8.68 10.09 4.42
N SER A 353 8.30 11.35 4.58
CA SER A 353 9.23 12.42 4.97
C SER A 353 9.54 12.49 6.46
N LEU A 354 8.69 11.91 7.33
CA LEU A 354 8.84 11.96 8.78
C LEU A 354 8.79 10.54 9.38
N PRO A 355 9.42 10.33 10.56
CA PRO A 355 9.32 9.06 11.27
C PRO A 355 7.87 8.67 11.63
N VAL A 356 7.03 9.66 11.94
CA VAL A 356 5.62 9.44 12.33
C VAL A 356 4.72 9.13 11.13
N SER A 357 5.15 9.41 9.90
CA SER A 357 4.31 9.24 8.70
C SER A 357 3.89 7.78 8.49
N THR A 358 4.80 6.83 8.73
CA THR A 358 4.50 5.41 8.55
C THR A 358 5.23 4.54 9.60
N PRO A 359 4.66 3.38 10.00
CA PRO A 359 5.36 2.45 10.89
C PRO A 359 6.72 1.99 10.36
N PRO A 360 6.92 1.71 9.06
CA PRO A 360 8.23 1.50 8.47
C PRO A 360 9.27 2.56 8.79
N ASN A 361 8.89 3.83 8.65
CA ASN A 361 9.77 4.96 8.93
C ASN A 361 10.13 5.03 10.43
N ALA A 362 9.15 4.80 11.31
CA ALA A 362 9.37 4.77 12.76
C ALA A 362 10.35 3.66 13.16
N ILE A 363 10.24 2.46 12.56
CA ILE A 363 11.17 1.35 12.77
C ILE A 363 12.59 1.74 12.35
N ALA A 364 12.75 2.30 11.15
CA ALA A 364 14.06 2.73 10.68
C ALA A 364 14.65 3.83 11.58
N TYR A 365 13.83 4.76 12.04
CA TYR A 365 14.26 5.82 12.96
C TYR A 365 14.69 5.27 14.32
N SER A 366 14.03 4.23 14.84
CA SER A 366 14.39 3.59 16.10
C SER A 366 15.75 2.89 16.08
N VAL A 367 16.22 2.47 14.92
CA VAL A 367 17.58 1.91 14.73
C VAL A 367 18.65 2.99 14.90
N GLY A 368 18.30 4.25 14.59
CA GLY A 368 19.25 5.36 14.65
C GLY A 368 20.16 5.44 13.42
N GLY A 369 21.25 6.19 13.57
CA GLY A 369 22.24 6.35 12.50
C GLY A 369 21.94 7.44 11.48
N PHE A 370 20.81 8.14 11.58
CA PHE A 370 20.44 9.31 10.78
C PHE A 370 19.55 10.28 11.57
N GLU A 371 19.43 11.52 11.10
CA GLU A 371 18.60 12.55 11.73
C GLU A 371 17.28 12.72 10.96
N ILE A 372 16.26 13.33 11.59
CA ILE A 372 14.97 13.62 10.94
C ILE A 372 15.16 14.44 9.66
N LYS A 373 16.11 15.38 9.65
CA LYS A 373 16.43 16.16 8.45
C LYS A 373 16.89 15.29 7.28
N ASP A 374 17.62 14.21 7.55
CA ASP A 374 18.07 13.29 6.49
C ASP A 374 16.87 12.60 5.84
N MET A 375 15.89 12.19 6.67
CA MET A 375 14.65 11.59 6.19
C MET A 375 13.81 12.59 5.39
N ILE A 376 13.71 13.84 5.83
CA ILE A 376 13.01 14.90 5.09
C ILE A 376 13.69 15.16 3.74
N CYS A 377 15.02 15.32 3.74
CA CYS A 377 15.79 15.59 2.52
C CYS A 377 15.69 14.47 1.48
N ALA A 378 15.49 13.23 1.91
CA ALA A 378 15.29 12.10 1.02
C ALA A 378 13.80 11.88 0.70
N GLY A 379 12.92 11.88 1.71
CA GLY A 379 11.51 11.53 1.57
C GLY A 379 10.67 12.57 0.81
N LEU A 380 10.93 13.86 1.03
CA LEU A 380 10.19 14.92 0.33
C LEU A 380 10.38 14.88 -1.19
N PRO A 381 11.62 14.79 -1.74
CA PRO A 381 11.80 14.64 -3.18
C PRO A 381 11.16 13.36 -3.74
N VAL A 382 11.17 12.25 -2.99
CA VAL A 382 10.49 11.01 -3.42
C VAL A 382 8.99 11.21 -3.49
N GLY A 383 8.38 11.86 -2.48
CA GLY A 383 6.96 12.22 -2.49
C GLY A 383 6.58 13.11 -3.67
N ILE A 384 7.36 14.18 -3.93
CA ILE A 384 7.13 15.09 -5.04
C ILE A 384 7.27 14.38 -6.39
N PHE A 385 8.34 13.59 -6.57
CA PHE A 385 8.53 12.82 -7.79
C PHE A 385 7.39 11.81 -7.99
N GLY A 386 6.96 11.16 -6.92
CA GLY A 386 5.82 10.24 -6.96
C GLY A 386 4.53 10.92 -7.37
N LEU A 387 4.26 12.15 -6.90
CA LEU A 387 3.10 12.93 -7.38
C LEU A 387 3.18 13.21 -8.88
N ILE A 388 4.36 13.56 -9.41
CA ILE A 388 4.55 13.77 -10.85
C ILE A 388 4.25 12.48 -11.62
N VAL A 389 4.75 11.33 -11.13
CA VAL A 389 4.50 10.02 -11.74
C VAL A 389 3.00 9.68 -11.70
N VAL A 390 2.33 9.90 -10.57
CA VAL A 390 0.87 9.70 -10.44
C VAL A 390 0.10 10.57 -11.43
N LEU A 391 0.45 11.84 -11.55
CA LEU A 391 -0.21 12.74 -12.50
C LEU A 391 0.06 12.37 -13.97
N SER A 392 1.20 11.74 -14.27
CA SER A 392 1.46 11.25 -15.62
C SER A 392 0.53 10.11 -16.03
N THR A 393 -0.04 9.37 -15.06
CA THR A 393 -1.03 8.31 -15.34
C THR A 393 -2.36 8.88 -15.83
N TYR A 394 -2.69 10.15 -15.47
CA TYR A 394 -3.88 10.84 -15.97
C TYR A 394 -3.98 10.79 -17.50
N PHE A 395 -2.87 11.00 -18.20
CA PHE A 395 -2.85 10.94 -19.67
C PHE A 395 -2.88 9.51 -20.24
N ALA A 396 -2.74 8.49 -19.40
CA ALA A 396 -2.77 7.10 -19.83
C ALA A 396 -4.18 6.47 -19.72
N PHE A 397 -5.05 7.04 -18.87
CA PHE A 397 -6.42 6.54 -18.63
C PHE A 397 -7.51 7.33 -19.38
N LEU A 398 -7.21 8.54 -19.86
CA LEU A 398 -8.06 9.35 -20.73
C LEU A 398 -7.79 9.07 -22.21
#